data_23208732d87553df8cb440f5ca64717a
#
_entry.id   23208732d87553df8cb440f5ca64717a
#
_cell.length_a   1.000
_cell.length_b   1.000
_cell.length_c   1.000
_cell.angle_alpha   90.00
_cell.angle_beta   90.00
_cell.angle_gamma   90.00
#
_symmetry.space_group_name_H-M   'P 1'
#
loop_
_entity.id
_entity.type
_entity.pdbx_description
1 polymer ?
#
loop_
_entity_poly.entity_id
_entity_poly.type
_entity_poly.pdbx_seq_one_letter_code
_entity_poly.pdbx_strand_id
1 'polypeptide(L)'
;TSSENIDLTNSAYTKLNKFLNGQEKLSKTFNIKTFAWYMATSELLGTYHGMNLKSSKFYYNPISGLFEIIAFDGHYINPILSHSKQSDRDKLIPEIVDENEDLVGGVDFGIFLGKKIHKDKEFAKEYYAALKKISSKSFLETFFNSREKKINTINSLIYSDYFFNDFIAYYGPGIYYFDIDSIYRRAKMIRGKLET
;
A
#
# COMPACT_ATOMS: atom_id res chain seq x y z
N THR A 1 -1.74 33.95 3.23
CA THR A 1 -2.70 32.87 2.90
C THR A 1 -4.03 33.51 2.61
N SER A 2 -4.61 33.31 1.42
CA SER A 2 -5.93 33.84 1.07
C SER A 2 -7.01 33.15 1.93
N SER A 3 -8.14 33.84 2.17
CA SER A 3 -9.29 33.26 2.87
C SER A 3 -9.75 31.94 2.28
N GLU A 4 -9.70 31.79 0.96
CA GLU A 4 -10.03 30.55 0.25
C GLU A 4 -9.19 29.34 0.68
N ASN A 5 -7.89 29.54 0.97
CA ASN A 5 -7.02 28.45 1.45
C ASN A 5 -7.39 28.02 2.88
N ILE A 6 -7.89 28.94 3.70
CA ILE A 6 -8.33 28.63 5.06
C ILE A 6 -9.60 27.80 5.02
N ASP A 7 -10.56 28.17 4.19
CA ASP A 7 -11.82 27.43 4.03
C ASP A 7 -11.62 26.03 3.48
N LEU A 8 -10.71 25.89 2.51
CA LEU A 8 -10.34 24.59 1.96
C LEU A 8 -9.66 23.70 3.01
N THR A 9 -8.75 24.27 3.80
CA THR A 9 -8.08 23.56 4.88
C THR A 9 -9.07 23.09 5.94
N ASN A 10 -9.99 23.96 6.35
CA ASN A 10 -11.04 23.65 7.33
C ASN A 10 -11.98 22.54 6.80
N SER A 11 -12.32 22.57 5.53
CA SER A 11 -13.14 21.54 4.88
C SER A 11 -12.44 20.18 4.89
N ALA A 12 -11.17 20.15 4.53
CA ALA A 12 -10.34 18.93 4.56
C ALA A 12 -10.23 18.38 5.98
N TYR A 13 -9.93 19.22 6.96
CA TYR A 13 -9.84 18.84 8.38
C TYR A 13 -11.16 18.28 8.90
N THR A 14 -12.26 18.95 8.62
CA THR A 14 -13.59 18.52 9.05
C THR A 14 -13.93 17.14 8.49
N LYS A 15 -13.66 16.93 7.22
CA LYS A 15 -13.92 15.65 6.56
C LYS A 15 -13.05 14.52 7.12
N LEU A 16 -11.76 14.77 7.31
CA LEU A 16 -10.85 13.79 7.89
C LEU A 16 -11.25 13.43 9.32
N ASN A 17 -11.59 14.41 10.14
CA ASN A 17 -12.04 14.18 11.51
C ASN A 17 -13.33 13.34 11.57
N LYS A 18 -14.30 13.60 10.69
CA LYS A 18 -15.51 12.76 10.60
C LYS A 18 -15.17 11.31 10.29
N PHE A 19 -14.24 11.09 9.37
CA PHE A 19 -13.77 9.74 9.03
C PHE A 19 -13.06 9.06 10.21
N LEU A 20 -12.12 9.76 10.86
CA LEU A 20 -11.38 9.22 12.00
C LEU A 20 -12.31 8.85 13.16
N ASN A 21 -13.33 9.67 13.41
CA ASN A 21 -14.35 9.43 14.44
C ASN A 21 -15.44 8.43 14.01
N GLY A 22 -15.32 7.79 12.85
CA GLY A 22 -16.28 6.80 12.36
C GLY A 22 -17.63 7.36 11.90
N GLN A 23 -17.74 8.69 11.75
CA GLN A 23 -18.94 9.40 11.31
C GLN A 23 -19.08 9.42 9.78
N GLU A 24 -18.01 9.15 9.07
CA GLU A 24 -17.98 9.09 7.60
C GLU A 24 -17.34 7.79 7.11
N LYS A 25 -17.83 7.29 5.98
CA LYS A 25 -17.31 6.09 5.33
C LYS A 25 -16.02 6.41 4.58
N LEU A 26 -15.17 5.40 4.39
CA LEU A 26 -13.95 5.49 3.62
C LEU A 26 -14.24 5.93 2.17
N SER A 27 -15.26 5.35 1.54
CA SER A 27 -15.69 5.68 0.17
C SER A 27 -16.22 7.11 -0.01
N LYS A 28 -16.61 7.76 1.09
CA LYS A 28 -17.05 9.17 1.07
C LYS A 28 -15.94 10.15 1.42
N THR A 29 -14.83 9.64 1.96
CA THR A 29 -13.68 10.45 2.39
C THR A 29 -12.55 10.41 1.36
N PHE A 30 -12.30 9.26 0.77
CA PHE A 30 -11.17 9.05 -0.14
C PHE A 30 -11.63 8.70 -1.56
N ASN A 31 -10.79 9.00 -2.55
CA ASN A 31 -10.95 8.46 -3.89
C ASN A 31 -10.66 6.96 -3.86
N ILE A 32 -11.74 6.17 -3.81
CA ILE A 32 -11.64 4.72 -3.58
C ILE A 32 -10.91 3.99 -4.69
N LYS A 33 -10.98 4.47 -5.94
CA LYS A 33 -10.28 3.82 -7.06
C LYS A 33 -8.77 3.93 -6.91
N THR A 34 -8.26 5.14 -6.75
CA THR A 34 -6.81 5.36 -6.60
C THR A 34 -6.29 4.73 -5.33
N PHE A 35 -7.06 4.80 -4.25
CA PHE A 35 -6.66 4.24 -2.97
C PHE A 35 -6.65 2.70 -2.98
N ALA A 36 -7.67 2.05 -3.55
CA ALA A 36 -7.72 0.61 -3.71
C ALA A 36 -6.54 0.08 -4.55
N TRP A 37 -6.20 0.77 -5.63
CA TRP A 37 -5.03 0.43 -6.44
C TRP A 37 -3.72 0.59 -5.68
N TYR A 38 -3.55 1.65 -4.92
CA TYR A 38 -2.39 1.86 -4.08
C TYR A 38 -2.23 0.73 -3.05
N MET A 39 -3.30 0.40 -2.34
CA MET A 39 -3.28 -0.69 -1.36
C MET A 39 -2.98 -2.03 -2.02
N ALA A 40 -3.66 -2.35 -3.12
CA ALA A 40 -3.42 -3.60 -3.84
C ALA A 40 -1.97 -3.70 -4.35
N THR A 41 -1.40 -2.58 -4.83
CA THR A 41 0.00 -2.52 -5.25
C THR A 41 0.94 -2.74 -4.07
N SER A 42 0.67 -2.11 -2.93
CA SER A 42 1.45 -2.31 -1.70
C SER A 42 1.39 -3.77 -1.22
N GLU A 43 0.24 -4.42 -1.33
CA GLU A 43 0.09 -5.86 -1.07
C GLU A 43 0.96 -6.71 -1.99
N LEU A 44 0.87 -6.46 -3.29
CA LEU A 44 1.63 -7.23 -4.29
C LEU A 44 3.14 -7.07 -4.12
N LEU A 45 3.59 -5.85 -3.83
CA LEU A 45 5.01 -5.54 -3.68
C LEU A 45 5.54 -5.78 -2.26
N GLY A 46 4.66 -5.95 -1.27
CA GLY A 46 5.06 -6.00 0.15
C GLY A 46 5.60 -4.66 0.68
N THR A 47 5.20 -3.55 0.07
CA THR A 47 5.72 -2.21 0.37
C THR A 47 4.79 -1.42 1.28
N TYR A 48 4.64 -1.86 2.52
CA TYR A 48 3.65 -1.28 3.44
C TYR A 48 4.11 -0.01 4.16
N HIS A 49 5.38 0.37 4.05
CA HIS A 49 5.90 1.52 4.79
C HIS A 49 5.17 2.82 4.46
N GLY A 50 4.82 3.04 3.22
CA GLY A 50 4.00 4.19 2.78
C GLY A 50 2.57 4.19 3.32
N MET A 51 2.10 3.07 3.89
CA MET A 51 0.81 2.96 4.57
C MET A 51 0.91 3.18 6.09
N ASN A 52 2.11 3.38 6.62
CA ASN A 52 2.31 3.78 8.00
C ASN A 52 1.77 5.20 8.22
N LEU A 53 1.15 5.48 9.36
CA LEU A 53 0.50 6.76 9.65
C LEU A 53 1.40 7.98 9.40
N LYS A 54 2.68 7.92 9.80
CA LYS A 54 3.64 9.03 9.57
C LYS A 54 4.15 9.14 8.14
N SER A 55 4.04 8.09 7.34
CA SER A 55 4.49 8.07 5.93
C SER A 55 3.35 8.25 4.95
N SER A 56 2.10 8.04 5.36
CA SER A 56 0.93 8.23 4.50
C SER A 56 0.76 9.70 4.11
N LYS A 57 0.66 9.97 2.83
CA LYS A 57 0.47 11.31 2.26
C LYS A 57 -0.80 11.35 1.44
N PHE A 58 -1.57 12.41 1.63
CA PHE A 58 -2.82 12.63 0.92
C PHE A 58 -2.90 14.05 0.38
N TYR A 59 -3.51 14.16 -0.77
CA TYR A 59 -3.93 15.42 -1.37
C TYR A 59 -5.45 15.56 -1.23
N TYR A 60 -5.92 16.66 -0.69
CA TYR A 60 -7.35 16.97 -0.70
C TYR A 60 -7.71 17.64 -2.02
N ASN A 61 -8.49 16.96 -2.85
CA ASN A 61 -8.92 17.49 -4.13
C ASN A 61 -10.16 18.38 -3.92
N PRO A 62 -10.06 19.70 -4.12
CA PRO A 62 -11.16 20.63 -3.87
C PRO A 62 -12.34 20.45 -4.83
N ILE A 63 -12.10 19.87 -6.00
CA ILE A 63 -13.15 19.66 -7.02
C ILE A 63 -14.05 18.49 -6.62
N SER A 64 -13.44 17.37 -6.22
CA SER A 64 -14.18 16.17 -5.79
C SER A 64 -14.58 16.20 -4.32
N GLY A 65 -13.92 17.01 -3.50
CA GLY A 65 -14.05 17.00 -2.05
C GLY A 65 -13.54 15.69 -1.41
N LEU A 66 -12.64 14.97 -2.08
CA LEU A 66 -12.09 13.68 -1.63
C LEU A 66 -10.59 13.78 -1.42
N PHE A 67 -10.10 12.95 -0.49
CA PHE A 67 -8.66 12.73 -0.36
C PHE A 67 -8.17 11.75 -1.41
N GLU A 68 -7.03 12.06 -2.02
CA GLU A 68 -6.32 11.20 -2.95
C GLU A 68 -4.99 10.79 -2.34
N ILE A 69 -4.69 9.49 -2.36
CA ILE A 69 -3.43 8.97 -1.84
C ILE A 69 -2.27 9.37 -2.76
N ILE A 70 -1.18 9.82 -2.15
CA ILE A 70 0.08 10.07 -2.84
C ILE A 70 1.00 8.90 -2.55
N ALA A 71 1.45 8.20 -3.60
CA ALA A 71 2.43 7.13 -3.46
C ALA A 71 3.75 7.72 -2.94
N PHE A 72 4.07 7.40 -1.70
CA PHE A 72 5.25 7.91 -1.01
C PHE A 72 5.86 6.79 -0.17
N ASP A 73 7.18 6.79 -0.03
CA ASP A 73 7.94 5.93 0.88
C ASP A 73 7.63 4.43 0.72
N GLY A 74 7.47 4.00 -0.54
CA GLY A 74 7.13 2.63 -0.91
C GLY A 74 8.34 1.70 -0.91
N HIS A 75 9.30 1.87 0.00
CA HIS A 75 10.41 0.95 0.10
C HIS A 75 10.01 -0.35 0.80
N TYR A 76 10.72 -1.42 0.44
CA TYR A 76 10.54 -2.74 0.99
C TYR A 76 11.04 -2.76 2.45
N ILE A 77 10.21 -2.31 3.35
CA ILE A 77 10.29 -2.75 4.74
C ILE A 77 8.93 -3.35 5.02
N ASN A 78 8.93 -4.59 5.35
CA ASN A 78 7.76 -5.24 5.85
C ASN A 78 7.65 -4.98 7.37
N PRO A 79 7.19 -3.82 7.84
CA PRO A 79 7.13 -3.52 9.27
C PRO A 79 6.04 -4.32 9.97
N ILE A 80 4.99 -4.68 9.24
CA ILE A 80 3.96 -5.59 9.75
C ILE A 80 4.55 -6.98 9.95
N LEU A 81 5.53 -7.35 9.10
CA LEU A 81 6.12 -8.68 9.08
C LEU A 81 7.50 -8.75 9.76
N SER A 82 8.16 -7.63 10.07
CA SER A 82 9.44 -7.65 10.77
C SER A 82 9.30 -8.08 12.24
N HIS A 83 8.12 -7.92 12.83
CA HIS A 83 7.77 -8.35 14.18
C HIS A 83 6.78 -9.51 14.22
N SER A 84 6.29 -9.95 13.06
CA SER A 84 5.29 -11.00 12.94
C SER A 84 5.93 -12.35 12.64
N LYS A 85 5.26 -13.41 13.07
CA LYS A 85 5.65 -14.78 12.76
C LYS A 85 5.65 -15.00 11.25
N GLN A 86 6.45 -15.94 10.75
CA GLN A 86 6.48 -16.34 9.32
C GLN A 86 5.08 -16.56 8.72
N SER A 87 4.12 -17.03 9.55
CA SER A 87 2.72 -17.24 9.17
C SER A 87 1.99 -15.98 8.69
N ASP A 88 2.43 -14.79 9.12
CA ASP A 88 1.75 -13.55 8.77
C ASP A 88 2.18 -13.00 7.41
N ARG A 89 3.30 -13.50 6.88
CA ARG A 89 3.78 -13.13 5.53
C ARG A 89 2.83 -13.58 4.41
N ASP A 90 1.99 -14.53 4.70
CA ASP A 90 1.00 -15.09 3.77
C ASP A 90 -0.40 -14.50 3.96
N LYS A 91 -0.52 -13.49 4.83
CA LYS A 91 -1.79 -12.78 5.06
C LYS A 91 -1.88 -11.50 4.23
N LEU A 92 -3.10 -11.15 3.83
CA LEU A 92 -3.41 -9.82 3.30
C LEU A 92 -3.63 -8.82 4.44
N ILE A 93 -3.46 -7.53 4.16
CA ILE A 93 -3.68 -6.46 5.16
C ILE A 93 -5.01 -6.64 5.93
N PRO A 94 -6.15 -6.92 5.28
CA PRO A 94 -7.40 -7.13 6.00
C PRO A 94 -7.41 -8.34 6.96
N GLU A 95 -6.56 -9.34 6.71
CA GLU A 95 -6.48 -10.56 7.53
C GLU A 95 -5.52 -10.43 8.73
N ILE A 96 -4.62 -9.44 8.68
CA ILE A 96 -3.64 -9.20 9.74
C ILE A 96 -4.29 -8.48 10.93
N VAL A 97 -5.45 -7.90 10.70
CA VAL A 97 -6.12 -7.04 11.67
C VAL A 97 -7.03 -7.88 12.56
N ASP A 98 -6.54 -8.24 13.73
CA ASP A 98 -7.41 -8.75 14.81
C ASP A 98 -8.33 -7.60 15.28
N GLU A 99 -9.64 -7.86 15.30
CA GLU A 99 -10.63 -6.86 15.76
C GLU A 99 -10.45 -6.48 17.24
N ASN A 100 -9.70 -7.26 18.00
CA ASN A 100 -9.52 -7.13 19.45
C ASN A 100 -8.16 -6.55 19.86
N GLU A 101 -7.23 -6.30 18.93
CA GLU A 101 -6.00 -5.63 19.32
C GLU A 101 -6.23 -4.13 19.49
N ASP A 102 -6.16 -3.70 20.73
CA ASP A 102 -6.03 -2.28 21.08
C ASP A 102 -4.79 -1.71 20.43
N LEU A 103 -4.99 -0.69 19.64
CA LEU A 103 -3.96 0.00 18.86
C LEU A 103 -3.05 0.80 19.81
N VAL A 104 -2.21 0.13 20.56
CA VAL A 104 -1.28 0.76 21.50
C VAL A 104 -0.01 1.19 20.78
N GLY A 105 0.20 2.50 20.72
CA GLY A 105 1.52 3.08 20.46
C GLY A 105 2.00 3.10 19.01
N GLY A 106 1.41 3.91 18.16
CA GLY A 106 1.89 4.15 16.80
C GLY A 106 1.19 3.27 15.78
N VAL A 107 -0.12 3.38 15.80
CA VAL A 107 -1.02 2.67 14.89
C VAL A 107 -0.54 2.74 13.48
N ASP A 108 -0.26 1.60 12.94
CA ASP A 108 -0.08 1.46 11.52
C ASP A 108 -1.39 1.85 10.83
N PHE A 109 -1.34 2.89 9.99
CA PHE A 109 -2.51 3.36 9.26
C PHE A 109 -3.10 2.25 8.38
N GLY A 110 -2.26 1.31 7.93
CA GLY A 110 -2.70 0.10 7.24
C GLY A 110 -3.61 -0.78 8.10
N ILE A 111 -3.27 -0.95 9.37
CA ILE A 111 -4.11 -1.69 10.33
C ILE A 111 -5.44 -0.96 10.54
N PHE A 112 -5.39 0.34 10.78
CA PHE A 112 -6.59 1.17 10.93
C PHE A 112 -7.49 1.09 9.69
N LEU A 113 -6.91 1.18 8.51
CA LEU A 113 -7.65 1.05 7.25
C LEU A 113 -8.21 -0.35 7.05
N GLY A 114 -7.45 -1.40 7.38
CA GLY A 114 -7.91 -2.79 7.31
C GLY A 114 -9.21 -2.98 8.07
N LYS A 115 -9.30 -2.47 9.30
CA LYS A 115 -10.55 -2.47 10.09
C LYS A 115 -11.71 -1.72 9.41
N LYS A 116 -11.42 -0.70 8.62
CA LYS A 116 -12.43 0.09 7.93
C LYS A 116 -12.86 -0.50 6.58
N ILE A 117 -11.98 -1.26 5.91
CA ILE A 117 -12.27 -1.88 4.60
C ILE A 117 -13.50 -2.79 4.69
N HIS A 118 -13.54 -3.66 5.71
CA HIS A 118 -14.67 -4.58 5.88
C HIS A 118 -16.00 -3.88 6.17
N LYS A 119 -15.96 -2.64 6.66
CA LYS A 119 -17.14 -1.83 6.95
C LYS A 119 -17.63 -1.01 5.76
N ASP A 120 -16.81 -0.89 4.70
CA ASP A 120 -17.14 -0.16 3.48
C ASP A 120 -17.15 -1.08 2.26
N LYS A 121 -18.33 -1.55 1.91
CA LYS A 121 -18.51 -2.50 0.80
C LYS A 121 -18.08 -1.95 -0.57
N GLU A 122 -18.19 -0.63 -0.78
CA GLU A 122 -17.79 0.01 -2.03
C GLU A 122 -16.26 -0.04 -2.15
N PHE A 123 -15.56 0.31 -1.08
CA PHE A 123 -14.10 0.24 -1.06
C PHE A 123 -13.60 -1.22 -1.17
N ALA A 124 -14.18 -2.14 -0.42
CA ALA A 124 -13.82 -3.55 -0.47
C ALA A 124 -13.94 -4.10 -1.89
N LYS A 125 -15.03 -3.77 -2.60
CA LYS A 125 -15.23 -4.17 -3.99
C LYS A 125 -14.11 -3.67 -4.90
N GLU A 126 -13.75 -2.39 -4.81
CA GLU A 126 -12.67 -1.80 -5.63
C GLU A 126 -11.30 -2.41 -5.27
N TYR A 127 -11.04 -2.63 -3.98
CA TYR A 127 -9.80 -3.22 -3.51
C TYR A 127 -9.61 -4.67 -4.00
N TYR A 128 -10.62 -5.51 -3.85
CA TYR A 128 -10.55 -6.90 -4.33
C TYR A 128 -10.50 -6.97 -5.87
N ALA A 129 -11.19 -6.08 -6.57
CA ALA A 129 -11.07 -5.98 -8.03
C ALA A 129 -9.65 -5.57 -8.46
N ALA A 130 -9.04 -4.63 -7.77
CA ALA A 130 -7.66 -4.22 -8.01
C ALA A 130 -6.69 -5.38 -7.73
N LEU A 131 -6.81 -6.06 -6.58
CA LEU A 131 -5.99 -7.24 -6.24
C LEU A 131 -6.09 -8.32 -7.31
N LYS A 132 -7.29 -8.66 -7.73
CA LYS A 132 -7.54 -9.67 -8.78
C LYS A 132 -6.85 -9.29 -10.08
N LYS A 133 -6.92 -8.02 -10.48
CA LYS A 133 -6.31 -7.53 -11.70
C LYS A 133 -4.79 -7.55 -11.63
N ILE A 134 -4.18 -6.93 -10.63
CA ILE A 134 -2.71 -6.82 -10.56
C ILE A 134 -2.00 -8.13 -10.27
N SER A 135 -2.65 -9.07 -9.58
CA SER A 135 -2.11 -10.41 -9.33
C SER A 135 -2.30 -11.38 -10.50
N SER A 136 -3.07 -10.99 -11.53
CA SER A 136 -3.30 -11.87 -12.67
C SER A 136 -2.02 -12.10 -13.47
N LYS A 137 -1.85 -13.33 -13.98
CA LYS A 137 -0.67 -13.72 -14.75
C LYS A 137 -0.49 -12.82 -15.98
N SER A 138 -1.58 -12.60 -16.73
CA SER A 138 -1.55 -11.76 -17.93
C SER A 138 -1.14 -10.31 -17.66
N PHE A 139 -1.60 -9.72 -16.55
CA PHE A 139 -1.19 -8.37 -16.17
C PHE A 139 0.31 -8.31 -15.87
N LEU A 140 0.82 -9.25 -15.06
CA LEU A 140 2.22 -9.29 -14.67
C LEU A 140 3.14 -9.54 -15.87
N GLU A 141 2.80 -10.49 -16.73
CA GLU A 141 3.57 -10.77 -17.96
C GLU A 141 3.61 -9.53 -18.86
N THR A 142 2.48 -8.90 -19.12
CA THR A 142 2.42 -7.68 -19.93
C THR A 142 3.24 -6.55 -19.31
N PHE A 143 3.14 -6.37 -17.99
CA PHE A 143 3.84 -5.33 -17.28
C PHE A 143 5.35 -5.52 -17.31
N PHE A 144 5.84 -6.72 -16.99
CA PHE A 144 7.27 -7.01 -16.92
C PHE A 144 7.91 -7.11 -18.31
N ASN A 145 7.29 -7.78 -19.28
CA ASN A 145 7.81 -7.88 -20.64
C ASN A 145 7.99 -6.49 -21.28
N SER A 146 7.04 -5.61 -21.08
CA SER A 146 7.11 -4.24 -21.59
C SER A 146 8.21 -3.37 -20.94
N ARG A 147 8.78 -3.80 -19.83
CA ARG A 147 9.76 -3.06 -19.01
C ARG A 147 11.08 -3.81 -18.79
N GLU A 148 11.20 -4.98 -19.36
CA GLU A 148 12.34 -5.89 -19.14
C GLU A 148 13.70 -5.18 -19.36
N LYS A 149 13.85 -4.50 -20.49
CA LYS A 149 15.08 -3.75 -20.79
C LYS A 149 15.40 -2.70 -19.73
N LYS A 150 14.39 -1.95 -19.27
CA LYS A 150 14.56 -0.90 -18.24
C LYS A 150 14.93 -1.53 -16.88
N ILE A 151 14.28 -2.61 -16.50
CA ILE A 151 14.55 -3.33 -15.25
C ILE A 151 15.97 -3.87 -15.26
N ASN A 152 16.38 -4.52 -16.35
CA ASN A 152 17.73 -5.05 -16.49
C ASN A 152 18.80 -3.97 -16.44
N THR A 153 18.54 -2.81 -17.08
CA THR A 153 19.45 -1.66 -17.01
C THR A 153 19.59 -1.14 -15.58
N ILE A 154 18.47 -0.95 -14.87
CA ILE A 154 18.49 -0.47 -13.48
C ILE A 154 19.21 -1.46 -12.57
N ASN A 155 18.90 -2.75 -12.70
CA ASN A 155 19.57 -3.80 -11.93
C ASN A 155 21.08 -3.81 -12.19
N SER A 156 21.50 -3.71 -13.46
CA SER A 156 22.92 -3.65 -13.79
C SER A 156 23.62 -2.45 -13.17
N LEU A 157 22.97 -1.29 -13.12
CA LEU A 157 23.53 -0.09 -12.48
C LEU A 157 23.66 -0.28 -10.96
N ILE A 158 22.65 -0.83 -10.31
CA ILE A 158 22.69 -1.13 -8.88
C ILE A 158 23.81 -2.13 -8.57
N TYR A 159 23.94 -3.20 -9.35
CA TYR A 159 24.98 -4.21 -9.16
C TYR A 159 26.39 -3.71 -9.44
N SER A 160 26.56 -2.70 -10.30
CA SER A 160 27.88 -2.14 -10.63
C SER A 160 28.36 -1.11 -9.61
N ASP A 161 27.49 -0.62 -8.73
CA ASP A 161 27.85 0.36 -7.71
C ASP A 161 28.51 -0.37 -6.52
N TYR A 162 29.81 -0.11 -6.35
CA TYR A 162 30.64 -0.74 -5.30
C TYR A 162 30.14 -0.39 -3.87
N PHE A 163 29.65 0.81 -3.68
CA PHE A 163 29.09 1.25 -2.40
C PHE A 163 27.83 0.44 -2.03
N PHE A 164 27.02 0.14 -3.00
CA PHE A 164 25.84 -0.71 -2.79
C PHE A 164 26.16 -2.16 -2.46
N ASN A 165 27.25 -2.70 -3.01
CA ASN A 165 27.69 -4.07 -2.70
C ASN A 165 28.07 -4.21 -1.21
N ASP A 166 28.76 -3.23 -0.62
CA ASP A 166 29.13 -3.25 0.80
C ASP A 166 27.89 -3.07 1.71
N PHE A 167 26.96 -2.21 1.29
CA PHE A 167 25.71 -2.00 2.01
C PHE A 167 24.80 -3.22 1.97
N ILE A 168 24.76 -3.92 0.85
CA ILE A 168 24.02 -5.18 0.67
C ILE A 168 24.62 -6.30 1.54
N ALA A 169 25.94 -6.37 1.65
CA ALA A 169 26.62 -7.34 2.50
C ALA A 169 26.25 -7.16 3.98
N TYR A 170 25.99 -5.92 4.41
CA TYR A 170 25.63 -5.61 5.79
C TYR A 170 24.12 -5.80 6.09
N TYR A 171 23.23 -5.39 5.18
CA TYR A 171 21.78 -5.41 5.40
C TYR A 171 21.04 -6.59 4.72
N GLY A 172 21.73 -7.37 3.92
CA GLY A 172 21.21 -8.49 3.15
C GLY A 172 20.65 -8.10 1.78
N PRO A 173 20.63 -9.04 0.83
CA PRO A 173 20.30 -8.77 -0.57
C PRO A 173 18.84 -8.37 -0.83
N GLY A 174 17.95 -8.52 0.14
CA GLY A 174 16.50 -8.32 -0.05
C GLY A 174 16.03 -6.88 -0.07
N ILE A 175 16.89 -5.89 0.24
CA ILE A 175 16.44 -4.51 0.47
C ILE A 175 16.42 -3.67 -0.82
N TYR A 176 17.28 -3.99 -1.79
CA TYR A 176 17.48 -3.15 -2.99
C TYR A 176 17.20 -3.83 -4.32
N TYR A 177 16.89 -5.12 -4.32
CA TYR A 177 16.64 -5.86 -5.55
C TYR A 177 15.16 -5.93 -5.86
N PHE A 178 14.83 -5.56 -7.07
CA PHE A 178 13.52 -5.82 -7.63
C PHE A 178 13.43 -7.31 -7.98
N ASP A 179 13.05 -8.12 -7.00
CA ASP A 179 12.90 -9.56 -7.17
C ASP A 179 11.54 -9.88 -7.81
N ILE A 180 11.57 -10.05 -9.13
CA ILE A 180 10.39 -10.39 -9.94
C ILE A 180 9.78 -11.72 -9.47
N ASP A 181 10.58 -12.70 -9.10
CA ASP A 181 10.10 -14.01 -8.65
C ASP A 181 9.32 -13.89 -7.32
N SER A 182 9.76 -13.04 -6.43
CA SER A 182 9.01 -12.73 -5.21
C SER A 182 7.64 -12.12 -5.52
N ILE A 183 7.55 -11.24 -6.51
CA ILE A 183 6.28 -10.67 -6.94
C ILE A 183 5.36 -11.74 -7.52
N TYR A 184 5.87 -12.64 -8.34
CA TYR A 184 5.08 -13.76 -8.88
C TYR A 184 4.62 -14.73 -7.79
N ARG A 185 5.48 -15.05 -6.81
CA ARG A 185 5.11 -15.86 -5.63
C ARG A 185 3.98 -15.20 -4.85
N ARG A 186 4.12 -13.90 -4.58
CA ARG A 186 3.11 -13.14 -3.83
C ARG A 186 1.80 -13.01 -4.61
N ALA A 187 1.86 -12.77 -5.91
CA ALA A 187 0.69 -12.77 -6.77
C ALA A 187 -0.06 -14.13 -6.79
N LYS A 188 0.69 -15.22 -6.76
CA LYS A 188 0.10 -16.57 -6.64
C LYS A 188 -0.64 -16.74 -5.32
N MET A 189 -0.04 -16.30 -4.22
CA MET A 189 -0.67 -16.32 -2.89
C MET A 189 -1.94 -15.48 -2.88
N ILE A 190 -1.89 -14.24 -3.39
CA ILE A 190 -3.07 -13.35 -3.47
C ILE A 190 -4.20 -14.02 -4.25
N ARG A 191 -3.92 -14.60 -5.42
CA ARG A 191 -4.95 -15.31 -6.21
C ARG A 191 -5.57 -16.47 -5.45
N GLY A 192 -4.75 -17.29 -4.79
CA GLY A 192 -5.27 -18.40 -3.98
C GLY A 192 -6.25 -17.96 -2.90
N LYS A 193 -6.01 -16.79 -2.27
CA LYS A 193 -6.90 -16.21 -1.26
C LYS A 193 -8.17 -15.58 -1.83
N LEU A 194 -8.14 -15.16 -3.07
CA LEU A 194 -9.32 -14.56 -3.73
C LEU A 194 -10.28 -15.63 -4.31
N GLU A 195 -9.84 -16.88 -4.38
CA GLU A 195 -10.62 -18.03 -4.88
C GLU A 195 -11.32 -18.79 -3.75
N THR A 196 -10.94 -18.57 -2.50
CA THR A 196 -11.56 -19.14 -1.30
C THR A 196 -12.68 -18.26 -0.78
#